data_3157ef5c887c09706118f535c31d2357
#
_entry.id   3157ef5c887c09706118f535c31d2357
#
_cell.length_a   1.000
_cell.length_b   1.000
_cell.length_c   1.000
_cell.angle_alpha   90.00
_cell.angle_beta   90.00
_cell.angle_gamma   90.00
#
_symmetry.space_group_name_H-M   'P 1'
#
loop_
_entity.id
_entity.type
_entity.pdbx_description
1 polymer ?
#
loop_
_entity_poly.entity_id
_entity_poly.type
_entity_poly.pdbx_seq_one_letter_code
_entity_poly.pdbx_strand_id
1 'polypeptide(L)'
;QIANLDHIPSKEELYDILGDFVRSEKIAWKDIKLRTFITEGNSRNDLASHVYDVTYGSIEPNVDNLVIIDDSIVRGTTLKESILRILDRLHPKKIVVVSSAPQIRYPDYYGIDMARLEEFCVFRAAIQLLKDRKMEDLIEQTYEACKAELAKPKEEQINPVRAIYKPFTIEEINEKIVEMLRPEGMTT
;
A
#
# COMPACT_ATOMS: atom_id res chain seq x y z
N GLN A 1 25.08 -10.33 -14.96
CA GLN A 1 26.23 -9.48 -15.37
C GLN A 1 27.47 -10.34 -15.57
N ILE A 2 27.94 -11.12 -14.58
CA ILE A 2 29.16 -11.97 -14.67
C ILE A 2 29.11 -12.93 -15.86
N ALA A 3 27.96 -13.54 -16.17
CA ALA A 3 27.80 -14.48 -17.29
C ALA A 3 27.92 -13.82 -18.68
N ASN A 4 27.94 -12.52 -18.77
CA ASN A 4 28.04 -11.76 -20.02
C ASN A 4 29.38 -11.05 -20.19
N LEU A 5 30.37 -11.37 -19.35
CA LEU A 5 31.73 -10.84 -19.50
C LEU A 5 32.50 -11.66 -20.52
N ASP A 6 33.21 -10.98 -21.42
CA ASP A 6 34.07 -11.58 -22.45
C ASP A 6 35.47 -11.98 -21.92
N HIS A 7 35.71 -11.73 -20.61
CA HIS A 7 36.98 -11.98 -19.93
C HIS A 7 36.77 -12.48 -18.51
N ILE A 8 37.80 -12.98 -17.87
CA ILE A 8 37.80 -13.32 -16.45
C ILE A 8 37.85 -12.00 -15.68
N PRO A 9 36.81 -11.67 -14.88
CA PRO A 9 36.74 -10.38 -14.17
C PRO A 9 37.87 -10.26 -13.15
N SER A 10 38.43 -9.05 -13.04
CA SER A 10 39.35 -8.68 -11.98
C SER A 10 38.66 -8.69 -10.62
N LYS A 11 39.44 -8.65 -9.55
CA LYS A 11 38.89 -8.56 -8.19
C LYS A 11 38.07 -7.30 -7.99
N GLU A 12 38.51 -6.19 -8.56
CA GLU A 12 37.86 -4.89 -8.52
C GLU A 12 36.50 -4.94 -9.27
N GLU A 13 36.48 -5.49 -10.48
CA GLU A 13 35.24 -5.67 -11.25
C GLU A 13 34.25 -6.60 -10.53
N LEU A 14 34.75 -7.67 -9.88
CA LEU A 14 33.91 -8.52 -9.05
C LEU A 14 33.33 -7.78 -7.85
N TYR A 15 34.12 -6.91 -7.21
CA TYR A 15 33.63 -6.07 -6.11
C TYR A 15 32.56 -5.10 -6.59
N ASP A 16 32.72 -4.47 -7.74
CA ASP A 16 31.74 -3.56 -8.32
C ASP A 16 30.45 -4.32 -8.71
N ILE A 17 30.57 -5.47 -9.35
CA ILE A 17 29.41 -6.28 -9.78
C ILE A 17 28.67 -6.89 -8.57
N LEU A 18 29.40 -7.39 -7.57
CA LEU A 18 28.86 -8.04 -6.39
C LEU A 18 28.57 -7.04 -5.24
N GLY A 19 29.20 -5.86 -5.29
CA GLY A 19 29.03 -4.80 -4.32
C GLY A 19 27.79 -3.94 -4.57
N ASP A 20 27.07 -4.17 -5.64
CA ASP A 20 25.81 -3.51 -5.96
C ASP A 20 24.67 -4.05 -5.07
N PHE A 21 24.90 -4.01 -3.75
CA PHE A 21 23.93 -4.42 -2.75
C PHE A 21 22.91 -3.30 -2.53
N VAL A 22 21.64 -3.66 -2.58
CA VAL A 22 20.60 -2.79 -2.05
C VAL A 22 20.88 -2.54 -0.57
N ARG A 23 21.13 -1.28 -0.21
CA ARG A 23 21.30 -0.90 1.18
C ARG A 23 20.03 -1.18 1.96
N SER A 24 20.11 -2.06 2.95
CA SER A 24 19.00 -2.39 3.84
C SER A 24 19.29 -1.82 5.21
N GLU A 25 18.47 -0.85 5.62
CA GLU A 25 18.62 -0.13 6.88
C GLU A 25 17.37 -0.28 7.75
N LYS A 26 17.59 -0.35 9.06
CA LYS A 26 16.50 -0.34 10.02
C LYS A 26 16.20 1.10 10.43
N ILE A 27 15.30 1.74 9.68
CA ILE A 27 15.02 3.19 9.78
C ILE A 27 14.05 3.48 10.91
N ALA A 28 13.05 2.61 11.13
CA ALA A 28 12.04 2.79 12.16
C ALA A 28 11.92 1.54 13.04
N TRP A 29 11.81 1.75 14.34
CA TRP A 29 11.61 0.71 15.34
C TRP A 29 10.25 0.85 15.97
N LYS A 30 9.48 -0.23 15.98
CA LYS A 30 8.22 -0.27 16.71
C LYS A 30 8.49 -0.69 18.16
N ASP A 31 8.02 0.11 19.13
CA ASP A 31 8.05 -0.33 20.52
C ASP A 31 7.09 -1.54 20.70
N ILE A 32 7.67 -2.69 21.00
CA ILE A 32 6.96 -3.98 21.15
C ILE A 32 5.93 -3.94 22.29
N LYS A 33 6.12 -3.05 23.25
CA LYS A 33 5.22 -2.92 24.42
C LYS A 33 3.93 -2.17 24.09
N LEU A 34 3.92 -1.37 23.04
CA LEU A 34 2.78 -0.57 22.62
C LEU A 34 2.02 -1.31 21.50
N ARG A 35 0.98 -2.07 21.88
CA ARG A 35 0.05 -2.69 20.93
C ARG A 35 -1.03 -1.69 20.51
N THR A 36 -0.90 -1.11 19.33
CA THR A 36 -1.83 -0.11 18.78
C THR A 36 -3.24 -0.63 18.46
N PHE A 37 -3.45 -1.95 18.51
CA PHE A 37 -4.74 -2.59 18.18
C PHE A 37 -5.78 -2.53 19.31
N ILE A 38 -5.38 -2.16 20.54
CA ILE A 38 -6.23 -2.31 21.75
C ILE A 38 -6.85 -0.98 22.17
N THR A 39 -6.45 0.15 21.61
CA THR A 39 -7.00 1.46 21.97
C THR A 39 -8.13 1.87 21.03
N GLU A 40 -9.33 1.99 21.58
CA GLU A 40 -10.49 2.59 20.91
C GLU A 40 -10.36 4.13 20.88
N GLY A 41 -10.71 4.73 19.74
CA GLY A 41 -10.98 6.15 19.63
C GLY A 41 -9.82 7.05 19.21
N ASN A 42 -10.02 8.35 19.34
CA ASN A 42 -9.18 9.47 18.84
C ASN A 42 -7.72 9.50 19.33
N SER A 43 -7.35 8.67 20.30
CA SER A 43 -5.97 8.57 20.80
C SER A 43 -5.05 7.76 19.90
N ARG A 44 -5.55 7.10 18.84
CA ARG A 44 -4.74 6.32 17.90
C ARG A 44 -3.71 7.16 17.13
N ASN A 45 -4.08 8.39 16.78
CA ASN A 45 -3.20 9.26 15.97
C ASN A 45 -2.01 9.79 16.79
N ASP A 46 -2.23 10.12 18.07
CA ASP A 46 -1.17 10.58 18.96
C ASP A 46 -0.25 9.41 19.38
N LEU A 47 -0.83 8.22 19.64
CA LEU A 47 -0.06 7.01 19.95
C LEU A 47 0.79 6.55 18.77
N ALA A 48 0.29 6.65 17.54
CA ALA A 48 1.04 6.24 16.36
C ALA A 48 2.35 7.03 16.17
N SER A 49 2.37 8.31 16.55
CA SER A 49 3.57 9.15 16.49
C SER A 49 4.63 8.80 17.53
N HIS A 50 4.24 8.12 18.60
CA HIS A 50 5.12 7.72 19.72
C HIS A 50 5.53 6.24 19.68
N VAL A 51 4.90 5.44 18.82
CA VAL A 51 5.14 3.98 18.74
C VAL A 51 6.39 3.64 17.92
N TYR A 52 6.84 4.55 17.08
CA TYR A 52 8.01 4.32 16.23
C TYR A 52 9.13 5.30 16.55
N ASP A 53 10.28 4.76 16.95
CA ASP A 53 11.53 5.50 16.99
C ASP A 53 12.18 5.49 15.60
N VAL A 54 12.72 6.65 15.20
CA VAL A 54 13.35 6.83 13.89
C VAL A 54 14.85 6.99 14.07
N THR A 55 15.62 6.22 13.31
CA THR A 55 17.08 6.35 13.28
C THR A 55 17.46 7.47 12.31
N TYR A 56 17.77 8.66 12.86
CA TYR A 56 18.26 9.77 12.08
C TYR A 56 19.68 9.48 11.57
N GLY A 57 20.00 9.98 10.36
CA GLY A 57 21.30 9.77 9.72
C GLY A 57 21.44 8.45 8.95
N SER A 58 20.39 7.60 8.95
CA SER A 58 20.36 6.39 8.14
C SER A 58 20.14 6.64 6.66
N ILE A 59 19.61 7.81 6.30
CA ILE A 59 19.40 8.24 4.91
C ILE A 59 19.98 9.62 4.67
N GLU A 60 20.36 9.90 3.42
CA GLU A 60 20.76 11.21 2.94
C GLU A 60 19.53 11.97 2.45
N PRO A 61 19.13 13.08 3.14
CA PRO A 61 17.92 13.83 2.78
C PRO A 61 17.98 14.35 1.34
N ASN A 62 16.87 14.29 0.63
CA ASN A 62 16.69 14.71 -0.77
C ASN A 62 17.53 13.96 -1.81
N VAL A 63 18.29 12.94 -1.40
CA VAL A 63 19.12 12.10 -2.28
C VAL A 63 18.60 10.68 -2.33
N ASP A 64 18.41 10.05 -1.17
CA ASP A 64 18.01 8.65 -1.07
C ASP A 64 16.54 8.44 -1.43
N ASN A 65 16.29 7.34 -2.15
CA ASN A 65 14.94 6.81 -2.36
C ASN A 65 14.69 5.71 -1.33
N LEU A 66 13.60 5.81 -0.59
CA LEU A 66 13.16 4.78 0.34
C LEU A 66 12.25 3.78 -0.36
N VAL A 67 12.51 2.50 -0.16
CA VAL A 67 11.62 1.41 -0.56
C VAL A 67 11.10 0.74 0.71
N ILE A 68 9.79 0.74 0.88
CA ILE A 68 9.08 0.08 1.98
C ILE A 68 8.43 -1.17 1.43
N ILE A 69 8.64 -2.30 2.10
CA ILE A 69 7.98 -3.56 1.74
C ILE A 69 6.99 -3.90 2.85
N ASP A 70 5.73 -4.06 2.46
CA ASP A 70 4.64 -4.48 3.33
C ASP A 70 4.09 -5.83 2.85
N ASP A 71 3.52 -6.63 3.75
CA ASP A 71 2.94 -7.93 3.38
C ASP A 71 1.64 -7.74 2.58
N SER A 72 0.77 -6.84 3.02
CA SER A 72 -0.47 -6.50 2.32
C SER A 72 -1.02 -5.13 2.71
N ILE A 73 -1.58 -4.42 1.73
CA ILE A 73 -2.25 -3.14 1.94
C ILE A 73 -3.74 -3.33 1.77
N VAL A 74 -4.47 -3.41 2.89
CA VAL A 74 -5.93 -3.57 2.89
C VAL A 74 -6.62 -2.20 2.99
N ARG A 75 -6.51 -1.54 4.15
CA ARG A 75 -7.12 -0.23 4.42
C ARG A 75 -6.18 0.93 4.15
N GLY A 76 -4.89 0.71 4.30
CA GLY A 76 -3.84 1.72 4.18
C GLY A 76 -3.77 2.72 5.34
N THR A 77 -4.58 2.56 6.38
CA THR A 77 -4.66 3.52 7.51
C THR A 77 -3.33 3.65 8.24
N THR A 78 -2.71 2.53 8.62
CA THR A 78 -1.40 2.52 9.30
C THR A 78 -0.32 3.16 8.43
N LEU A 79 -0.35 2.89 7.13
CA LEU A 79 0.57 3.46 6.17
C LEU A 79 0.42 4.99 6.11
N LYS A 80 -0.81 5.49 5.96
CA LYS A 80 -1.13 6.93 5.87
C LYS A 80 -0.85 7.67 7.16
N GLU A 81 -1.40 7.18 8.29
CA GLU A 81 -1.44 7.95 9.53
C GLU A 81 -0.14 7.84 10.34
N SER A 82 0.66 6.80 10.09
CA SER A 82 1.88 6.56 10.87
C SER A 82 3.12 6.51 9.98
N ILE A 83 3.25 5.49 9.15
CA ILE A 83 4.51 5.15 8.48
C ILE A 83 4.96 6.27 7.54
N LEU A 84 4.10 6.73 6.64
CA LEU A 84 4.45 7.78 5.67
C LEU A 84 4.79 9.10 6.37
N ARG A 85 4.05 9.50 7.41
CA ARG A 85 4.33 10.72 8.19
C ARG A 85 5.67 10.67 8.90
N ILE A 86 6.05 9.51 9.43
CA ILE A 86 7.31 9.32 10.12
C ILE A 86 8.47 9.38 9.13
N LEU A 87 8.33 8.70 8.00
CA LEU A 87 9.39 8.64 7.00
C LEU A 87 9.57 9.96 6.25
N ASP A 88 8.52 10.75 6.08
CA ASP A 88 8.61 12.10 5.49
C ASP A 88 9.50 13.04 6.32
N ARG A 89 9.59 12.85 7.65
CA ARG A 89 10.49 13.64 8.53
C ARG A 89 11.98 13.44 8.21
N LEU A 90 12.32 12.38 7.51
CA LEU A 90 13.69 12.11 7.06
C LEU A 90 14.02 12.78 5.74
N HIS A 91 13.02 13.42 5.12
CA HIS A 91 13.12 14.10 3.83
C HIS A 91 13.74 13.25 2.72
N PRO A 92 13.30 12.00 2.50
CA PRO A 92 13.77 11.22 1.37
C PRO A 92 13.40 11.90 0.06
N LYS A 93 14.16 11.64 -1.00
CA LYS A 93 13.83 12.13 -2.34
C LYS A 93 12.52 11.53 -2.86
N LYS A 94 12.26 10.26 -2.51
CA LYS A 94 11.08 9.51 -2.94
C LYS A 94 10.81 8.36 -1.96
N ILE A 95 9.54 8.09 -1.71
CA ILE A 95 9.10 6.89 -1.00
C ILE A 95 8.37 5.98 -1.99
N VAL A 96 8.82 4.74 -2.09
CA VAL A 96 8.18 3.69 -2.88
C VAL A 96 7.63 2.64 -1.94
N VAL A 97 6.34 2.38 -2.01
CA VAL A 97 5.68 1.34 -1.21
C VAL A 97 5.42 0.13 -2.08
N VAL A 98 5.92 -1.02 -1.66
CA VAL A 98 5.75 -2.30 -2.34
C VAL A 98 4.94 -3.23 -1.45
N SER A 99 3.83 -3.74 -1.95
CA SER A 99 3.05 -4.79 -1.30
C SER A 99 3.47 -6.15 -1.85
N SER A 100 3.77 -7.11 -0.96
CA SER A 100 4.07 -8.49 -1.36
C SER A 100 2.82 -9.22 -1.87
N ALA A 101 1.63 -8.83 -1.36
CA ALA A 101 0.36 -9.31 -1.87
C ALA A 101 -0.13 -8.47 -3.05
N PRO A 102 -0.89 -9.06 -3.99
CA PRO A 102 -1.59 -8.30 -5.01
C PRO A 102 -2.65 -7.40 -4.40
N GLN A 103 -3.27 -6.53 -5.20
CA GLN A 103 -4.40 -5.69 -4.77
C GLN A 103 -5.52 -6.54 -4.15
N ILE A 104 -5.85 -6.26 -2.88
CA ILE A 104 -6.94 -6.93 -2.16
C ILE A 104 -8.27 -6.30 -2.60
N ARG A 105 -8.99 -6.97 -3.49
CA ARG A 105 -10.20 -6.45 -4.15
C ARG A 105 -11.51 -6.96 -3.57
N TYR A 106 -11.48 -8.08 -2.83
CA TYR A 106 -12.67 -8.76 -2.33
C TYR A 106 -12.53 -9.13 -0.87
N PRO A 107 -13.62 -9.11 -0.10
CA PRO A 107 -13.60 -9.54 1.29
C PRO A 107 -13.18 -10.99 1.47
N ASP A 108 -12.52 -11.25 2.59
CA ASP A 108 -12.21 -12.58 3.09
C ASP A 108 -12.69 -12.66 4.55
N TYR A 109 -13.60 -13.56 4.84
CA TYR A 109 -14.19 -13.71 6.17
C TYR A 109 -13.28 -14.43 7.17
N TYR A 110 -12.23 -15.08 6.71
CA TYR A 110 -11.21 -15.69 7.58
C TYR A 110 -10.08 -14.71 7.93
N GLY A 111 -9.92 -13.65 7.16
CA GLY A 111 -8.93 -12.59 7.40
C GLY A 111 -9.41 -11.61 8.47
N ILE A 112 -8.53 -11.24 9.41
CA ILE A 112 -8.79 -10.16 10.35
C ILE A 112 -8.89 -8.85 9.57
N ASP A 113 -9.93 -8.05 9.85
CA ASP A 113 -10.16 -6.75 9.22
C ASP A 113 -10.40 -6.78 7.69
N MET A 114 -10.78 -7.93 7.14
CA MET A 114 -11.00 -8.11 5.70
C MET A 114 -12.47 -8.39 5.34
N ALA A 115 -13.41 -8.17 6.25
CA ALA A 115 -14.82 -8.48 6.03
C ALA A 115 -15.61 -7.37 5.32
N ARG A 116 -15.13 -6.12 5.37
CA ARG A 116 -15.87 -4.95 4.89
C ARG A 116 -15.21 -4.35 3.66
N LEU A 117 -15.89 -4.49 2.52
CA LEU A 117 -15.39 -4.02 1.22
C LEU A 117 -15.15 -2.51 1.18
N GLU A 118 -16.04 -1.72 1.82
CA GLU A 118 -15.95 -0.26 1.86
C GLU A 118 -14.71 0.28 2.59
N GLU A 119 -14.06 -0.56 3.37
CA GLU A 119 -12.82 -0.18 4.07
C GLU A 119 -11.56 -0.38 3.22
N PHE A 120 -11.65 -1.15 2.13
CA PHE A 120 -10.50 -1.45 1.28
C PHE A 120 -10.05 -0.24 0.48
N CYS A 121 -8.76 0.10 0.58
CA CYS A 121 -8.20 1.22 -0.19
C CYS A 121 -8.36 1.02 -1.70
N VAL A 122 -8.24 -0.22 -2.19
CA VAL A 122 -8.43 -0.58 -3.60
C VAL A 122 -9.87 -0.31 -4.07
N PHE A 123 -10.88 -0.69 -3.26
CA PHE A 123 -12.28 -0.44 -3.59
C PHE A 123 -12.59 1.05 -3.56
N ARG A 124 -12.16 1.75 -2.52
CA ARG A 124 -12.33 3.21 -2.40
C ARG A 124 -11.69 3.96 -3.56
N ALA A 125 -10.50 3.54 -3.99
CA ALA A 125 -9.81 4.11 -5.15
C ALA A 125 -10.62 3.89 -6.44
N ALA A 126 -11.11 2.68 -6.67
CA ALA A 126 -11.95 2.38 -7.83
C ALA A 126 -13.26 3.19 -7.84
N ILE A 127 -13.95 3.31 -6.70
CA ILE A 127 -15.14 4.16 -6.58
C ILE A 127 -14.81 5.63 -6.86
N GLN A 128 -13.68 6.14 -6.36
CA GLN A 128 -13.27 7.51 -6.64
C GLN A 128 -12.97 7.73 -8.13
N LEU A 129 -12.27 6.79 -8.76
CA LEU A 129 -12.00 6.84 -10.21
C LEU A 129 -13.29 6.82 -11.04
N LEU A 130 -14.31 6.05 -10.65
CA LEU A 130 -15.62 6.07 -11.32
C LEU A 130 -16.26 7.46 -11.22
N LYS A 131 -16.21 8.10 -10.05
CA LYS A 131 -16.71 9.47 -9.85
C LYS A 131 -15.92 10.48 -10.70
N ASP A 132 -14.59 10.41 -10.68
CA ASP A 132 -13.73 11.31 -11.44
C ASP A 132 -14.01 11.21 -12.96
N ARG A 133 -14.43 10.03 -13.43
CA ARG A 133 -14.79 9.77 -14.84
C ARG A 133 -16.29 9.92 -15.16
N LYS A 134 -17.10 10.35 -14.19
CA LYS A 134 -18.57 10.49 -14.34
C LYS A 134 -19.23 9.19 -14.74
N MET A 135 -18.82 8.09 -14.12
CA MET A 135 -19.32 6.74 -14.37
C MET A 135 -20.09 6.19 -13.15
N GLU A 136 -20.71 7.07 -12.36
CA GLU A 136 -21.43 6.71 -11.12
C GLU A 136 -22.58 5.74 -11.39
N ASP A 137 -23.17 5.79 -12.57
CA ASP A 137 -24.24 4.85 -12.98
C ASP A 137 -23.79 3.39 -12.86
N LEU A 138 -22.49 3.10 -13.07
CA LEU A 138 -21.95 1.75 -12.92
C LEU A 138 -22.02 1.26 -11.48
N ILE A 139 -21.92 2.17 -10.49
CA ILE A 139 -22.02 1.83 -9.07
C ILE A 139 -23.45 1.35 -8.79
N GLU A 140 -24.46 2.11 -9.24
CA GLU A 140 -25.87 1.76 -9.05
C GLU A 140 -26.23 0.46 -9.78
N GLN A 141 -25.81 0.32 -11.03
CA GLN A 141 -26.00 -0.92 -11.82
C GLN A 141 -25.38 -2.14 -11.10
N THR A 142 -24.18 -1.98 -10.55
CA THR A 142 -23.50 -3.05 -9.82
C THR A 142 -24.24 -3.40 -8.53
N TYR A 143 -24.77 -2.41 -7.82
CA TYR A 143 -25.56 -2.61 -6.61
C TYR A 143 -26.84 -3.37 -6.89
N GLU A 144 -27.60 -2.98 -7.92
CA GLU A 144 -28.82 -3.72 -8.32
C GLU A 144 -28.50 -5.14 -8.83
N ALA A 145 -27.39 -5.32 -9.54
CA ALA A 145 -26.91 -6.64 -9.93
C ALA A 145 -26.58 -7.51 -8.71
N CYS A 146 -25.95 -6.95 -7.66
CA CYS A 146 -25.69 -7.68 -6.42
C CYS A 146 -26.98 -8.13 -5.72
N LYS A 147 -28.01 -7.28 -5.69
CA LYS A 147 -29.32 -7.66 -5.14
C LYS A 147 -29.96 -8.82 -5.94
N ALA A 148 -29.89 -8.75 -7.26
CA ALA A 148 -30.42 -9.81 -8.13
C ALA A 148 -29.68 -11.14 -7.90
N GLU A 149 -28.34 -11.11 -7.71
CA GLU A 149 -27.57 -12.32 -7.42
C GLU A 149 -27.94 -12.95 -6.07
N LEU A 150 -28.23 -12.14 -5.04
CA LEU A 150 -28.63 -12.64 -3.73
C LEU A 150 -29.96 -13.43 -3.77
N ALA A 151 -30.79 -13.20 -4.75
CA ALA A 151 -32.06 -13.95 -4.94
C ALA A 151 -31.87 -15.34 -5.60
N LYS A 152 -30.65 -15.63 -6.12
CA LYS A 152 -30.34 -16.91 -6.78
C LYS A 152 -29.81 -17.94 -5.76
N PRO A 153 -29.93 -19.24 -6.12
CA PRO A 153 -29.24 -20.31 -5.39
C PRO A 153 -27.71 -20.00 -5.29
N LYS A 154 -27.08 -20.36 -4.17
CA LYS A 154 -25.67 -20.05 -3.93
C LYS A 154 -24.70 -20.54 -5.02
N GLU A 155 -25.02 -21.70 -5.59
CA GLU A 155 -24.21 -22.36 -6.62
C GLU A 155 -24.24 -21.61 -7.97
N GLU A 156 -25.26 -20.76 -8.17
CA GLU A 156 -25.46 -19.98 -9.40
C GLU A 156 -25.02 -18.52 -9.24
N GLN A 157 -24.68 -18.10 -8.01
CA GLN A 157 -24.31 -16.71 -7.74
C GLN A 157 -22.95 -16.38 -8.34
N ILE A 158 -22.89 -15.23 -9.02
CA ILE A 158 -21.63 -14.63 -9.48
C ILE A 158 -21.37 -13.34 -8.68
N ASN A 159 -20.13 -12.85 -8.72
CA ASN A 159 -19.78 -11.63 -8.03
C ASN A 159 -19.82 -10.42 -8.98
N PRO A 160 -20.90 -9.58 -8.96
CA PRO A 160 -21.01 -8.41 -9.83
C PRO A 160 -20.03 -7.29 -9.51
N VAL A 161 -19.47 -7.24 -8.30
CA VAL A 161 -18.50 -6.21 -7.87
C VAL A 161 -17.28 -6.17 -8.79
N ARG A 162 -17.00 -7.21 -9.54
CA ARG A 162 -15.98 -7.23 -10.59
C ARG A 162 -16.13 -6.09 -11.60
N ALA A 163 -17.36 -5.65 -11.85
CA ALA A 163 -17.65 -4.55 -12.78
C ALA A 163 -17.01 -3.22 -12.34
N ILE A 164 -16.91 -2.97 -11.04
CA ILE A 164 -16.33 -1.75 -10.47
C ILE A 164 -14.86 -1.58 -10.86
N TYR A 165 -14.10 -2.68 -10.95
CA TYR A 165 -12.67 -2.65 -11.27
C TYR A 165 -12.37 -2.72 -12.77
N LYS A 166 -13.32 -3.23 -13.57
CA LYS A 166 -13.11 -3.55 -14.98
C LYS A 166 -12.70 -2.37 -15.87
N PRO A 167 -13.17 -1.13 -15.63
CA PRO A 167 -12.77 0.03 -16.43
C PRO A 167 -11.32 0.50 -16.23
N PHE A 168 -10.61 -0.03 -15.24
CA PHE A 168 -9.32 0.51 -14.80
C PHE A 168 -8.20 -0.51 -14.89
N THR A 169 -7.00 -0.03 -15.19
CA THR A 169 -5.77 -0.81 -15.07
C THR A 169 -5.34 -0.92 -13.61
N ILE A 170 -4.40 -1.82 -13.32
CA ILE A 170 -3.80 -1.94 -11.98
C ILE A 170 -3.08 -0.65 -11.61
N GLU A 171 -2.38 -0.06 -12.57
CA GLU A 171 -1.59 1.16 -12.44
C GLU A 171 -2.47 2.35 -12.08
N GLU A 172 -3.59 2.55 -12.78
CA GLU A 172 -4.54 3.63 -12.49
C GLU A 172 -5.11 3.54 -11.07
N ILE A 173 -5.43 2.32 -10.62
CA ILE A 173 -5.89 2.10 -9.25
C ILE A 173 -4.77 2.39 -8.25
N ASN A 174 -3.54 1.97 -8.52
CA ASN A 174 -2.39 2.22 -7.64
C ASN A 174 -2.10 3.73 -7.54
N GLU A 175 -2.14 4.47 -8.64
CA GLU A 175 -1.97 5.93 -8.63
C GLU A 175 -3.03 6.62 -7.77
N LYS A 176 -4.29 6.20 -7.89
CA LYS A 176 -5.36 6.72 -7.05
C LYS A 176 -5.19 6.34 -5.58
N ILE A 177 -4.71 5.14 -5.27
CA ILE A 177 -4.37 4.74 -3.89
C ILE A 177 -3.29 5.66 -3.32
N VAL A 178 -2.23 5.94 -4.08
CA VAL A 178 -1.15 6.87 -3.67
C VAL A 178 -1.72 8.24 -3.36
N GLU A 179 -2.57 8.79 -4.25
CA GLU A 179 -3.24 10.09 -4.03
C GLU A 179 -4.04 10.09 -2.72
N MET A 180 -4.83 9.04 -2.46
CA MET A 180 -5.69 8.94 -1.28
C MET A 180 -4.92 8.70 0.03
N LEU A 181 -3.83 7.94 -0.04
CA LEU A 181 -3.04 7.58 1.12
C LEU A 181 -1.93 8.59 1.43
N ARG A 182 -1.61 9.49 0.52
CA ARG A 182 -0.63 10.56 0.77
C ARG A 182 -1.12 11.46 1.89
N PRO A 183 -0.36 11.61 3.00
CA PRO A 183 -0.71 12.54 4.07
C PRO A 183 -0.71 13.99 3.60
N GLU A 184 -1.61 14.80 4.16
CA GLU A 184 -1.57 16.25 3.95
C GLU A 184 -0.27 16.85 4.47
N GLY A 185 0.32 17.79 3.71
CA GLY A 185 1.58 18.45 4.06
C GLY A 185 2.83 17.61 3.83
N MET A 186 2.72 16.40 3.29
CA MET A 186 3.86 15.57 2.94
C MET A 186 4.68 16.22 1.81
N THR A 187 6.00 16.32 2.03
CA THR A 187 6.93 17.02 1.13
C THR A 187 7.59 16.10 0.10
N THR A 188 7.53 14.79 0.36
CA THR A 188 8.14 13.74 -0.49
C THR A 188 7.19 13.18 -1.52
#